data_50730d3cba31a39c0b05a867e7679bdd
#
_entry.id   50730d3cba31a39c0b05a867e7679bdd
#
_cell.length_a   1.000
_cell.length_b   1.000
_cell.length_c   1.000
_cell.angle_alpha   90.00
_cell.angle_beta   90.00
_cell.angle_gamma   90.00
#
_symmetry.space_group_name_H-M   'P 1'
#
loop_
_entity.id
_entity.type
_entity.pdbx_description
1 polymer ?
#
loop_
_entity_poly.entity_id
_entity_poly.type
_entity_poly.pdbx_seq_one_letter_code
_entity_poly.pdbx_strand_id
1 'polypeptide(L)'
;DCWRLIWVAAPALSLPVIVIVGIYGFPEFQIMGLHYDGGAIFTPTEAAIIASCLALVIGLFIYRELNLKQAISTIIKTAPSAGMIFFITTNALLFAFFITKLGIPAWVTDYIVSLDMERWQFLLLVNLMLTIVGFFLEGVPTILMFVPVLFPAAMEMGVDPVHFCII
;
A
#
# COMPACT_ATOMS: atom_id res chain seq x y z
N ASP A 1 22.67 31.11 6.54
CA ASP A 1 23.01 29.74 6.94
C ASP A 1 22.13 28.64 6.34
N CYS A 2 21.40 28.97 5.27
CA CYS A 2 20.54 28.02 4.52
C CYS A 2 21.32 26.81 4.00
N TRP A 3 22.54 27.00 3.56
CA TRP A 3 23.41 25.97 3.02
C TRP A 3 23.79 24.90 4.07
N ARG A 4 23.99 25.32 5.30
CA ARG A 4 24.32 24.42 6.42
C ARG A 4 23.11 23.56 6.82
N LEU A 5 21.91 24.13 6.76
CA LEU A 5 20.64 23.42 7.00
C LEU A 5 20.38 22.34 5.94
N ILE A 6 20.69 22.60 4.66
CA ILE A 6 20.55 21.63 3.58
C ILE A 6 21.45 20.42 3.81
N TRP A 7 22.71 20.62 4.19
CA TRP A 7 23.64 19.52 4.45
C TRP A 7 23.22 18.67 5.67
N VAL A 8 22.65 19.28 6.69
CA VAL A 8 22.13 18.56 7.86
C VAL A 8 20.85 17.81 7.54
N ALA A 9 19.98 18.36 6.67
CA ALA A 9 18.73 17.72 6.27
C ALA A 9 18.88 16.66 5.17
N ALA A 10 20.00 16.69 4.40
CA ALA A 10 20.21 15.82 3.25
C ALA A 10 20.09 14.31 3.56
N PRO A 11 20.64 13.78 4.69
CA PRO A 11 20.47 12.37 5.01
C PRO A 11 19.01 11.97 5.26
N ALA A 12 18.22 12.83 5.91
CA ALA A 12 16.80 12.56 6.16
C ALA A 12 15.99 12.66 4.86
N LEU A 13 16.29 13.64 4.00
CA LEU A 13 15.64 13.82 2.71
C LEU A 13 16.00 12.72 1.69
N SER A 14 17.12 12.04 1.87
CA SER A 14 17.49 10.90 1.02
C SER A 14 16.58 9.68 1.22
N LEU A 15 15.97 9.50 2.40
CA LEU A 15 15.09 8.36 2.69
C LEU A 15 13.89 8.27 1.74
N PRO A 16 13.04 9.30 1.61
CA PRO A 16 11.91 9.24 0.69
C PRO A 16 12.36 9.06 -0.75
N VAL A 17 13.48 9.66 -1.14
CA VAL A 17 14.02 9.52 -2.51
C VAL A 17 14.45 8.08 -2.78
N ILE A 18 15.18 7.45 -1.86
CA ILE A 18 15.63 6.05 -1.98
C ILE A 18 14.42 5.11 -2.06
N VAL A 19 13.40 5.34 -1.23
CA VAL A 19 12.17 4.53 -1.23
C VAL A 19 11.42 4.67 -2.55
N ILE A 20 11.18 5.89 -3.01
CA ILE A 20 10.45 6.15 -4.26
C ILE A 20 11.22 5.56 -5.45
N VAL A 21 12.51 5.85 -5.55
CA VAL A 21 13.35 5.33 -6.63
C VAL A 21 13.46 3.80 -6.57
N GLY A 22 13.51 3.22 -5.37
CA GLY A 22 13.56 1.78 -5.21
C GLY A 22 12.27 1.06 -5.65
N ILE A 23 11.09 1.66 -5.38
CA ILE A 23 9.78 1.10 -5.75
C ILE A 23 9.49 1.30 -7.24
N TYR A 24 9.71 2.51 -7.76
CA TYR A 24 9.38 2.83 -9.15
C TYR A 24 10.53 2.55 -10.12
N GLY A 25 11.75 2.39 -9.61
CA GLY A 25 12.94 2.18 -10.42
C GLY A 25 13.45 3.46 -11.09
N PHE A 26 14.51 3.29 -11.87
CA PHE A 26 14.99 4.30 -12.78
C PHE A 26 14.39 4.09 -14.18
N PRO A 27 14.16 5.16 -14.96
CA PRO A 27 13.85 5.01 -16.37
C PRO A 27 15.02 4.30 -17.08
N GLU A 28 14.72 3.60 -18.15
CA GLU A 28 15.75 2.97 -18.99
C GLU A 28 16.81 3.99 -19.38
N PHE A 29 18.07 3.69 -19.12
CA PHE A 29 19.17 4.53 -19.57
C PHE A 29 20.36 3.68 -20.02
N GLN A 30 21.02 4.16 -21.06
CA GLN A 30 22.26 3.57 -21.57
C GLN A 30 23.43 4.54 -21.29
N ILE A 31 24.37 4.11 -20.47
CA ILE A 31 25.61 4.83 -20.25
C ILE A 31 26.79 3.88 -20.51
N MET A 32 27.67 4.26 -21.44
CA MET A 32 28.93 3.59 -21.75
C MET A 32 28.82 2.07 -21.97
N GLY A 33 27.73 1.59 -22.65
CA GLY A 33 27.57 0.17 -22.98
C GLY A 33 26.93 -0.70 -21.88
N LEU A 34 26.59 -0.12 -20.73
CA LEU A 34 25.73 -0.75 -19.72
C LEU A 34 24.27 -0.44 -20.04
N HIS A 35 23.52 -1.47 -20.35
CA HIS A 35 22.07 -1.42 -20.55
C HIS A 35 21.40 -1.69 -19.19
N TYR A 36 20.63 -0.74 -18.70
CA TYR A 36 19.72 -0.93 -17.58
C TYR A 36 18.30 -0.94 -18.10
N ASP A 37 17.63 -2.11 -17.99
CA ASP A 37 16.30 -2.35 -18.56
C ASP A 37 15.16 -1.68 -17.77
N GLY A 38 15.47 -0.75 -16.89
CA GLY A 38 14.46 -0.08 -16.06
C GLY A 38 13.67 -1.04 -15.17
N GLY A 39 13.00 -0.55 -14.17
CA GLY A 39 12.08 -1.33 -13.36
C GLY A 39 12.27 -1.17 -11.87
N ALA A 40 11.31 -1.69 -11.11
CA ALA A 40 11.33 -1.66 -9.65
C ALA A 40 12.50 -2.49 -9.11
N ILE A 41 13.30 -1.89 -8.23
CA ILE A 41 14.44 -2.56 -7.58
C ILE A 41 13.93 -3.31 -6.33
N PHE A 42 12.93 -2.75 -5.66
CA PHE A 42 12.36 -3.27 -4.42
C PHE A 42 10.85 -3.38 -4.51
N THR A 43 10.32 -4.40 -3.87
CA THR A 43 8.89 -4.44 -3.54
C THR A 43 8.58 -3.39 -2.45
N PRO A 44 7.32 -2.91 -2.32
CA PRO A 44 6.94 -1.96 -1.27
C PRO A 44 7.30 -2.43 0.14
N THR A 45 7.22 -3.73 0.42
CA THR A 45 7.62 -4.35 1.69
C THR A 45 9.13 -4.30 1.93
N GLU A 46 9.92 -4.59 0.92
CA GLU A 46 11.39 -4.49 1.01
C GLU A 46 11.82 -3.03 1.17
N ALA A 47 11.18 -2.11 0.46
CA ALA A 47 11.43 -0.68 0.61
C ALA A 47 11.14 -0.18 2.03
N ALA A 48 10.09 -0.67 2.69
CA ALA A 48 9.78 -0.34 4.08
C ALA A 48 10.85 -0.86 5.06
N ILE A 49 11.39 -2.07 4.83
CA ILE A 49 12.48 -2.62 5.64
C ILE A 49 13.75 -1.77 5.47
N ILE A 50 14.11 -1.46 4.22
CA ILE A 50 15.29 -0.64 3.91
C ILE A 50 15.16 0.76 4.52
N ALA A 51 13.98 1.40 4.38
CA ALA A 51 13.71 2.70 4.99
C ALA A 51 13.87 2.67 6.51
N SER A 52 13.36 1.64 7.17
CA SER A 52 13.47 1.48 8.62
C SER A 52 14.94 1.29 9.07
N CYS A 53 15.69 0.45 8.36
CA CYS A 53 17.10 0.23 8.62
C CYS A 53 17.94 1.51 8.39
N LEU A 54 17.69 2.21 7.29
CA LEU A 54 18.38 3.47 6.97
C LEU A 54 18.05 4.55 8.01
N ALA A 55 16.78 4.68 8.43
CA ALA A 55 16.38 5.62 9.48
C ALA A 55 17.12 5.36 10.79
N LEU A 56 17.28 4.08 11.18
CA LEU A 56 18.07 3.71 12.36
C LEU A 56 19.54 4.06 12.20
N VAL A 57 20.14 3.76 11.04
CA VAL A 57 21.55 4.06 10.75
C VAL A 57 21.79 5.57 10.78
N ILE A 58 20.93 6.35 10.13
CA ILE A 58 21.03 7.82 10.10
C ILE A 58 20.89 8.40 11.51
N GLY A 59 19.91 7.95 12.30
CA GLY A 59 19.68 8.43 13.66
C GLY A 59 20.80 8.07 14.63
N LEU A 60 21.38 6.87 14.52
CA LEU A 60 22.43 6.39 15.40
C LEU A 60 23.83 6.94 15.05
N PHE A 61 24.16 6.99 13.76
CA PHE A 61 25.54 7.27 13.31
C PHE A 61 25.72 8.68 12.75
N ILE A 62 24.75 9.20 12.00
CA ILE A 62 24.86 10.50 11.34
C ILE A 62 24.43 11.62 12.30
N TYR A 63 23.20 11.56 12.80
CA TYR A 63 22.69 12.58 13.73
C TYR A 63 23.14 12.35 15.17
N ARG A 64 23.43 11.09 15.53
CA ARG A 64 23.81 10.70 16.90
C ARG A 64 22.82 11.17 17.97
N GLU A 65 21.57 11.40 17.57
CA GLU A 65 20.48 11.77 18.47
C GLU A 65 19.81 10.58 19.11
N LEU A 66 19.91 9.39 18.45
CA LEU A 66 19.38 8.14 18.96
C LEU A 66 20.47 7.35 19.70
N ASN A 67 20.15 6.96 20.93
CA ASN A 67 20.96 5.99 21.66
C ASN A 67 20.36 4.59 21.46
N LEU A 68 21.17 3.54 21.49
CA LEU A 68 20.72 2.15 21.30
C LEU A 68 19.54 1.79 22.22
N LYS A 69 19.57 2.29 23.48
CA LYS A 69 18.47 2.12 24.43
C LYS A 69 17.17 2.79 23.96
N GLN A 70 17.25 3.95 23.36
CA GLN A 70 16.11 4.67 22.80
C GLN A 70 15.58 3.96 21.54
N ALA A 71 16.46 3.46 20.67
CA ALA A 71 16.08 2.69 19.50
C ALA A 71 15.28 1.44 19.87
N ILE A 72 15.77 0.65 20.84
CA ILE A 72 15.07 -0.52 21.37
C ILE A 72 13.72 -0.11 22.01
N SER A 73 13.69 0.96 22.79
CA SER A 73 12.45 1.47 23.38
C SER A 73 11.42 1.87 22.31
N THR A 74 11.87 2.48 21.22
CA THR A 74 10.99 2.85 20.09
C THR A 74 10.41 1.61 19.41
N ILE A 75 11.22 0.59 19.16
CA ILE A 75 10.76 -0.68 18.59
C ILE A 75 9.70 -1.34 19.50
N ILE A 76 9.96 -1.38 20.81
CA ILE A 76 9.01 -1.95 21.78
C ILE A 76 7.69 -1.14 21.79
N LYS A 77 7.76 0.19 21.73
CA LYS A 77 6.57 1.05 21.69
C LYS A 77 5.77 0.92 20.39
N THR A 78 6.41 0.55 19.29
CA THR A 78 5.75 0.34 17.99
C THR A 78 5.07 -1.03 17.89
N ALA A 79 5.53 -2.02 18.67
CA ALA A 79 5.01 -3.38 18.63
C ALA A 79 3.48 -3.50 18.85
N PRO A 80 2.84 -2.79 19.79
CA PRO A 80 1.39 -2.84 19.95
C PRO A 80 0.63 -2.33 18.72
N SER A 81 1.11 -1.27 18.08
CA SER A 81 0.49 -0.72 16.87
C SER A 81 0.60 -1.69 15.70
N ALA A 82 1.76 -2.30 15.50
CA ALA A 82 1.95 -3.34 14.52
C ALA A 82 1.07 -4.56 14.79
N GLY A 83 0.99 -5.00 16.06
CA GLY A 83 0.12 -6.09 16.49
C GLY A 83 -1.36 -5.82 16.22
N MET A 84 -1.83 -4.59 16.45
CA MET A 84 -3.19 -4.18 16.13
C MET A 84 -3.48 -4.26 14.62
N ILE A 85 -2.58 -3.78 13.78
CA ILE A 85 -2.72 -3.85 12.32
C ILE A 85 -2.78 -5.32 11.86
N PHE A 86 -1.90 -6.18 12.35
CA PHE A 86 -1.93 -7.61 12.03
C PHE A 86 -3.22 -8.29 12.49
N PHE A 87 -3.72 -7.95 13.67
CA PHE A 87 -4.97 -8.48 14.17
C PHE A 87 -6.16 -8.09 13.29
N ILE A 88 -6.26 -6.81 12.91
CA ILE A 88 -7.32 -6.32 12.01
C ILE A 88 -7.22 -7.00 10.64
N THR A 89 -6.02 -7.08 10.07
CA THR A 89 -5.79 -7.70 8.76
C THR A 89 -6.16 -9.18 8.76
N THR A 90 -5.78 -9.91 9.82
CA THR A 90 -6.12 -11.34 9.96
C THR A 90 -7.64 -11.54 10.03
N ASN A 91 -8.35 -10.71 10.79
CA ASN A 91 -9.82 -10.78 10.87
C ASN A 91 -10.48 -10.43 9.52
N ALA A 92 -9.94 -9.45 8.78
CA ALA A 92 -10.43 -9.11 7.44
C ALA A 92 -10.25 -10.27 6.45
N LEU A 93 -9.10 -10.96 6.47
CA LEU A 93 -8.86 -12.16 5.66
C LEU A 93 -9.79 -13.30 6.02
N LEU A 94 -10.03 -13.53 7.31
CA LEU A 94 -10.97 -14.53 7.79
C LEU A 94 -12.40 -14.22 7.32
N PHE A 95 -12.80 -12.96 7.41
CA PHE A 95 -14.09 -12.50 6.91
C PHE A 95 -14.22 -12.71 5.39
N ALA A 96 -13.21 -12.32 4.61
CA ALA A 96 -13.19 -12.55 3.16
C ALA A 96 -13.30 -14.03 2.80
N PHE A 97 -12.61 -14.91 3.55
CA PHE A 97 -12.71 -16.36 3.38
C PHE A 97 -14.14 -16.87 3.60
N PHE A 98 -14.80 -16.47 4.70
CA PHE A 98 -16.16 -16.89 4.98
C PHE A 98 -17.16 -16.37 3.94
N ILE A 99 -17.07 -15.11 3.55
CA ILE A 99 -17.93 -14.51 2.52
C ILE A 99 -17.80 -15.28 1.20
N THR A 100 -16.57 -15.61 0.80
CA THR A 100 -16.32 -16.37 -0.42
C THR A 100 -16.89 -17.80 -0.33
N LYS A 101 -16.73 -18.46 0.82
CA LYS A 101 -17.29 -19.80 1.07
C LYS A 101 -18.81 -19.82 1.07
N LEU A 102 -19.45 -18.78 1.53
CA LEU A 102 -20.91 -18.63 1.52
C LEU A 102 -21.49 -18.29 0.14
N GLY A 103 -20.63 -18.06 -0.87
CA GLY A 103 -21.06 -17.72 -2.23
C GLY A 103 -21.63 -16.31 -2.37
N ILE A 104 -21.39 -15.44 -1.37
CA ILE A 104 -21.89 -14.05 -1.38
C ILE A 104 -21.41 -13.27 -2.61
N PRO A 105 -20.14 -13.40 -3.08
CA PRO A 105 -19.70 -12.73 -4.30
C PRO A 105 -20.55 -13.08 -5.53
N ALA A 106 -20.87 -14.36 -5.72
CA ALA A 106 -21.70 -14.80 -6.83
C ALA A 106 -23.11 -14.22 -6.74
N TRP A 107 -23.72 -14.27 -5.56
CA TRP A 107 -25.03 -13.67 -5.33
C TRP A 107 -25.05 -12.16 -5.58
N VAL A 108 -24.02 -11.42 -5.12
CA VAL A 108 -23.89 -9.98 -5.36
C VAL A 108 -23.73 -9.69 -6.85
N THR A 109 -22.92 -10.50 -7.55
CA THR A 109 -22.69 -10.38 -9.00
C THR A 109 -24.00 -10.56 -9.75
N ASP A 110 -24.73 -11.66 -9.49
CA ASP A 110 -26.03 -11.95 -10.13
C ASP A 110 -27.04 -10.81 -9.90
N TYR A 111 -27.07 -10.27 -8.67
CA TYR A 111 -27.93 -9.15 -8.34
C TYR A 111 -27.57 -7.87 -9.12
N ILE A 112 -26.27 -7.52 -9.18
CA ILE A 112 -25.80 -6.34 -9.92
C ILE A 112 -26.07 -6.48 -11.41
N VAL A 113 -25.82 -7.65 -12.00
CA VAL A 113 -26.09 -7.92 -13.41
C VAL A 113 -27.61 -7.85 -13.70
N SER A 114 -28.44 -8.32 -12.77
CA SER A 114 -29.91 -8.24 -12.91
C SER A 114 -30.47 -6.81 -12.94
N LEU A 115 -29.70 -5.84 -12.45
CA LEU A 115 -30.09 -4.41 -12.47
C LEU A 115 -29.88 -3.75 -13.84
N ASP A 116 -29.29 -4.46 -14.80
CA ASP A 116 -29.00 -3.99 -16.17
C ASP A 116 -28.32 -2.60 -16.20
N MET A 117 -27.37 -2.41 -15.26
CA MET A 117 -26.66 -1.15 -15.11
C MET A 117 -25.54 -1.01 -16.15
N GLU A 118 -25.30 0.20 -16.62
CA GLU A 118 -24.14 0.51 -17.45
C GLU A 118 -22.85 0.52 -16.61
N ARG A 119 -21.71 0.25 -17.23
CA ARG A 119 -20.39 0.18 -16.56
C ARG A 119 -20.09 1.41 -15.69
N TRP A 120 -20.38 2.59 -16.19
CA TRP A 120 -20.13 3.84 -15.47
C TRP A 120 -20.99 4.00 -14.22
N GLN A 121 -22.25 3.51 -14.26
CA GLN A 121 -23.16 3.51 -13.12
C GLN A 121 -22.65 2.58 -12.01
N PHE A 122 -22.20 1.40 -12.39
CA PHE A 122 -21.57 0.45 -11.47
C PHE A 122 -20.34 1.05 -10.81
N LEU A 123 -19.40 1.62 -11.59
CA LEU A 123 -18.19 2.24 -11.07
C LEU A 123 -18.50 3.42 -10.14
N LEU A 124 -19.49 4.24 -10.48
CA LEU A 124 -19.94 5.35 -9.64
C LEU A 124 -20.52 4.84 -8.30
N LEU A 125 -21.34 3.78 -8.35
CA LEU A 125 -21.90 3.16 -7.15
C LEU A 125 -20.80 2.60 -6.25
N VAL A 126 -19.86 1.86 -6.82
CA VAL A 126 -18.71 1.30 -6.09
C VAL A 126 -17.88 2.41 -5.46
N ASN A 127 -17.56 3.46 -6.22
CA ASN A 127 -16.76 4.59 -5.73
C ASN A 127 -17.48 5.33 -4.57
N LEU A 128 -18.78 5.58 -4.71
CA LEU A 128 -19.56 6.19 -3.65
C LEU A 128 -19.60 5.31 -2.39
N MET A 129 -19.81 4.01 -2.57
CA MET A 129 -19.83 3.04 -1.47
C MET A 129 -18.46 2.97 -0.77
N LEU A 130 -17.37 2.84 -1.53
CA LEU A 130 -16.02 2.79 -0.97
C LEU A 130 -15.63 4.11 -0.31
N THR A 131 -16.09 5.25 -0.82
CA THR A 131 -15.89 6.56 -0.17
C THR A 131 -16.58 6.59 1.20
N ILE A 132 -17.83 6.15 1.29
CA ILE A 132 -18.54 6.10 2.58
C ILE A 132 -17.83 5.16 3.55
N VAL A 133 -17.47 3.97 3.09
CA VAL A 133 -16.75 2.97 3.90
C VAL A 133 -15.39 3.51 4.37
N GLY A 134 -14.67 4.21 3.51
CA GLY A 134 -13.37 4.81 3.79
C GLY A 134 -13.39 5.91 4.86
N PHE A 135 -14.54 6.48 5.18
CA PHE A 135 -14.67 7.37 6.36
C PHE A 135 -14.56 6.60 7.69
N PHE A 136 -14.86 5.30 7.70
CA PHE A 136 -14.93 4.48 8.91
C PHE A 136 -13.81 3.44 8.98
N LEU A 137 -13.37 2.92 7.85
CA LEU A 137 -12.39 1.85 7.75
C LEU A 137 -11.08 2.33 7.13
N GLU A 138 -10.00 1.73 7.57
CA GLU A 138 -8.68 1.92 6.96
C GLU A 138 -8.60 1.20 5.60
N GLY A 139 -7.72 1.68 4.69
CA GLY A 139 -7.66 1.20 3.32
C GLY A 139 -7.36 -0.29 3.16
N VAL A 140 -6.40 -0.83 3.92
CA VAL A 140 -5.99 -2.24 3.78
C VAL A 140 -7.12 -3.22 4.13
N PRO A 141 -7.80 -3.11 5.28
CA PRO A 141 -8.97 -3.94 5.57
C PRO A 141 -10.09 -3.77 4.53
N THR A 142 -10.32 -2.54 4.07
CA THR A 142 -11.35 -2.26 3.05
C THR A 142 -11.09 -3.04 1.76
N ILE A 143 -9.86 -2.98 1.23
CA ILE A 143 -9.47 -3.73 0.03
C ILE A 143 -9.66 -5.24 0.24
N LEU A 144 -9.16 -5.79 1.36
CA LEU A 144 -9.25 -7.23 1.65
C LEU A 144 -10.68 -7.73 1.78
N MET A 145 -11.61 -6.90 2.25
CA MET A 145 -13.02 -7.27 2.42
C MET A 145 -13.83 -7.10 1.15
N PHE A 146 -13.66 -6.00 0.42
CA PHE A 146 -14.55 -5.64 -0.70
C PHE A 146 -14.07 -6.16 -2.05
N VAL A 147 -12.76 -6.28 -2.29
CA VAL A 147 -12.26 -6.79 -3.58
C VAL A 147 -12.78 -8.20 -3.89
N PRO A 148 -12.75 -9.19 -2.99
CA PRO A 148 -13.28 -10.52 -3.30
C PRO A 148 -14.77 -10.53 -3.67
N VAL A 149 -15.53 -9.54 -3.20
CA VAL A 149 -16.97 -9.42 -3.44
C VAL A 149 -17.27 -8.66 -4.74
N LEU A 150 -16.59 -7.55 -4.98
CA LEU A 150 -16.91 -6.65 -6.09
C LEU A 150 -16.14 -6.97 -7.37
N PHE A 151 -14.96 -7.57 -7.27
CA PHE A 151 -14.13 -7.87 -8.43
C PHE A 151 -14.80 -8.81 -9.44
N PRO A 152 -15.45 -9.93 -9.03
CA PRO A 152 -16.18 -10.77 -9.97
C PRO A 152 -17.28 -10.00 -10.72
N ALA A 153 -18.05 -9.18 -10.01
CA ALA A 153 -19.09 -8.35 -10.62
C ALA A 153 -18.50 -7.35 -11.63
N ALA A 154 -17.37 -6.70 -11.29
CA ALA A 154 -16.68 -5.79 -12.21
C ALA A 154 -16.23 -6.48 -13.49
N MET A 155 -15.73 -7.72 -13.40
CA MET A 155 -15.32 -8.50 -14.57
C MET A 155 -16.50 -8.87 -15.46
N GLU A 156 -17.63 -9.30 -14.92
CA GLU A 156 -18.83 -9.62 -15.67
C GLU A 156 -19.43 -8.38 -16.35
N MET A 157 -19.35 -7.22 -15.72
CA MET A 157 -19.74 -5.94 -16.30
C MET A 157 -18.74 -5.46 -17.39
N GLY A 158 -17.64 -6.20 -17.62
CA GLY A 158 -16.63 -5.88 -18.61
C GLY A 158 -15.76 -4.68 -18.26
N VAL A 159 -15.58 -4.39 -16.97
CA VAL A 159 -14.64 -3.37 -16.47
C VAL A 159 -13.22 -3.92 -16.60
N ASP A 160 -12.28 -3.09 -17.05
CA ASP A 160 -10.87 -3.47 -17.10
C ASP A 160 -10.32 -3.68 -15.68
N PRO A 161 -9.60 -4.80 -15.41
CA PRO A 161 -9.05 -5.10 -14.08
C PRO A 161 -8.17 -3.99 -13.52
N VAL A 162 -7.32 -3.39 -14.37
CA VAL A 162 -6.40 -2.32 -13.94
C VAL A 162 -7.20 -1.06 -13.58
N HIS A 163 -8.22 -0.73 -14.38
CA HIS A 163 -9.10 0.40 -14.10
C HIS A 163 -9.83 0.22 -12.75
N PHE A 164 -10.34 -0.99 -12.49
CA PHE A 164 -11.00 -1.29 -11.22
C PHE A 164 -10.04 -1.20 -10.02
N CYS A 165 -8.79 -1.59 -10.18
CA CYS A 165 -7.79 -1.50 -9.11
C CYS A 165 -7.33 -0.06 -8.79
N ILE A 166 -7.60 0.91 -9.68
CA ILE A 166 -7.24 2.33 -9.47
C ILE A 166 -8.34 3.08 -8.70
N ILE A 167 -9.56 2.58 -8.72
CA ILE A 167 -10.72 3.13 -8.00
C ILE A 167 -10.65 2.75 -6.52
#